data_800ff04fa00ce713a491e53bdc64bf66
#
_entry.id   800ff04fa00ce713a491e53bdc64bf66
#
_cell.length_a   1.000
_cell.length_b   1.000
_cell.length_c   1.000
_cell.angle_alpha   90.00
_cell.angle_beta   90.00
_cell.angle_gamma   90.00
#
_symmetry.space_group_name_H-M   'P 1'
#
loop_
_entity.id
_entity.type
_entity.pdbx_description
1 polymer ?
#
loop_
_entity_poly.entity_id
_entity_poly.type
_entity_poly.pdbx_seq_one_letter_code
_entity_poly.pdbx_strand_id
1 'polypeptide(L)'
;MAVIDADAHVIENESAWDYMLESERQFRPRIVGATSGEPAVDYWYIDGRLMPRSNVEKKLPEGARNMSDLSVRIKHMDELHIDIQVIYPTIFIFPTARRPEVDLAICRSYNRWMAGIVAKAPDRFRWVVVPPLLNMDRVAEELKFGKEHGACGVYLRGLEADRRLSDPYFFSLYETATRLDLPICVHSANGSIEAHDFFLDEPGFCKFKLAVVGAFH
;
A
#
# COMPACT_ATOMS: atom_id res chain seq x y z
N MET A 1 -22.05 1.99 -19.61
CA MET A 1 -20.72 2.60 -19.33
C MET A 1 -20.27 1.98 -18.02
N ALA A 2 -19.07 1.42 -17.95
CA ALA A 2 -18.58 0.81 -16.72
C ALA A 2 -18.35 1.86 -15.62
N VAL A 3 -18.76 1.54 -14.39
CA VAL A 3 -18.50 2.36 -13.19
C VAL A 3 -17.22 1.84 -12.54
N ILE A 4 -16.23 2.71 -12.41
CA ILE A 4 -14.92 2.37 -11.85
C ILE A 4 -14.71 3.13 -10.54
N ASP A 5 -14.52 2.38 -9.45
CA ASP A 5 -14.01 2.91 -8.20
C ASP A 5 -12.47 2.95 -8.29
N ALA A 6 -11.92 4.15 -8.46
CA ALA A 6 -10.50 4.34 -8.73
C ALA A 6 -9.65 4.55 -7.47
N ASP A 7 -10.23 4.40 -6.28
CA ASP A 7 -9.55 4.63 -5.00
C ASP A 7 -10.05 3.64 -3.92
N ALA A 8 -10.19 2.37 -4.31
CA ALA A 8 -10.54 1.30 -3.40
C ALA A 8 -9.31 0.80 -2.62
N HIS A 9 -9.49 0.44 -1.36
CA HIS A 9 -8.39 -0.04 -0.53
C HIS A 9 -8.52 -1.51 -0.15
N VAL A 10 -7.36 -2.15 0.10
CA VAL A 10 -7.26 -3.41 0.81
C VAL A 10 -6.64 -3.16 2.19
N ILE A 11 -7.14 -3.84 3.22
CA ILE A 11 -6.50 -3.85 4.54
C ILE A 11 -5.65 -5.11 4.61
N GLU A 12 -4.34 -4.92 4.61
CA GLU A 12 -3.39 -6.01 4.63
C GLU A 12 -3.57 -6.89 5.88
N ASN A 13 -3.35 -8.17 5.69
CA ASN A 13 -3.28 -9.16 6.74
C ASN A 13 -1.93 -9.89 6.69
N GLU A 14 -1.68 -10.80 7.62
CA GLU A 14 -0.39 -11.49 7.71
C GLU A 14 -0.04 -12.32 6.47
N SER A 15 -1.04 -12.76 5.67
CA SER A 15 -0.79 -13.52 4.44
C SER A 15 -0.13 -12.68 3.33
N ALA A 16 -0.20 -11.35 3.43
CA ALA A 16 0.51 -10.46 2.52
C ALA A 16 2.05 -10.67 2.56
N TRP A 17 2.54 -11.26 3.65
CA TRP A 17 3.96 -11.47 3.88
C TRP A 17 4.43 -12.91 3.64
N ASP A 18 3.55 -13.79 3.16
CA ASP A 18 3.88 -15.20 2.88
C ASP A 18 4.77 -15.35 1.62
N TYR A 19 4.88 -14.29 0.83
CA TYR A 19 5.70 -14.24 -0.39
C TYR A 19 7.13 -13.75 -0.15
N MET A 20 7.51 -13.48 1.10
CA MET A 20 8.89 -13.15 1.45
C MET A 20 9.82 -14.33 1.22
N LEU A 21 11.03 -14.06 0.73
CA LEU A 21 12.09 -15.06 0.63
C LEU A 21 12.47 -15.54 2.04
N GLU A 22 13.05 -16.75 2.12
CA GLU A 22 13.51 -17.31 3.39
C GLU A 22 14.47 -16.37 4.13
N SER A 23 15.42 -15.75 3.39
CA SER A 23 16.37 -14.76 3.94
C SER A 23 15.72 -13.47 4.45
N GLU A 24 14.49 -13.19 4.02
CA GLU A 24 13.74 -11.98 4.36
C GLU A 24 12.73 -12.17 5.49
N ARG A 25 12.48 -13.41 5.91
CA ARG A 25 11.50 -13.70 6.97
C ARG A 25 11.77 -12.98 8.27
N GLN A 26 12.99 -12.61 8.54
CA GLN A 26 13.37 -11.78 9.69
C GLN A 26 12.74 -10.38 9.63
N PHE A 27 12.37 -9.88 8.44
CA PHE A 27 11.75 -8.58 8.21
C PHE A 27 10.21 -8.64 8.19
N ARG A 28 9.64 -9.83 8.37
CA ARG A 28 8.20 -10.04 8.27
C ARG A 28 7.45 -9.13 9.24
N PRO A 29 6.52 -8.29 8.74
CA PRO A 29 5.62 -7.52 9.58
C PRO A 29 4.79 -8.42 10.50
N ARG A 30 4.58 -7.98 11.73
CA ARG A 30 3.79 -8.71 12.74
C ARG A 30 2.70 -7.81 13.27
N ILE A 31 1.53 -8.41 13.50
CA ILE A 31 0.44 -7.72 14.20
C ILE A 31 0.69 -7.84 15.70
N VAL A 32 0.69 -6.72 16.39
CA VAL A 32 0.78 -6.64 17.85
C VAL A 32 -0.43 -5.90 18.39
N GLY A 33 -1.17 -6.52 19.30
CA GLY A 33 -2.31 -5.90 19.95
C GLY A 33 -1.89 -5.06 21.14
N ALA A 34 -2.57 -3.96 21.39
CA ALA A 34 -2.47 -3.28 22.69
C ALA A 34 -3.22 -4.10 23.75
N THR A 35 -2.52 -4.53 24.79
CA THR A 35 -3.08 -5.35 25.87
C THR A 35 -3.85 -4.53 26.91
N SER A 36 -3.86 -3.20 26.80
CA SER A 36 -4.55 -2.28 27.71
C SER A 36 -5.18 -1.14 26.95
N GLY A 37 -6.45 -0.92 27.19
CA GLY A 37 -7.27 0.16 26.62
C GLY A 37 -8.47 -0.35 25.83
N GLU A 38 -9.58 0.36 25.92
CA GLU A 38 -10.75 0.14 25.07
C GLU A 38 -10.90 1.33 24.10
N PRO A 39 -11.06 1.09 22.80
CA PRO A 39 -11.04 -0.21 22.11
C PRO A 39 -9.61 -0.70 21.86
N ALA A 40 -9.43 -2.03 21.80
CA ALA A 40 -8.15 -2.65 21.41
C ALA A 40 -7.72 -2.14 20.03
N VAL A 41 -6.50 -1.60 19.96
CA VAL A 41 -5.91 -1.11 18.72
C VAL A 41 -4.80 -2.06 18.31
N ASP A 42 -4.92 -2.61 17.13
CA ASP A 42 -3.86 -3.41 16.54
C ASP A 42 -2.82 -2.51 15.86
N TYR A 43 -1.57 -2.90 15.99
CA TYR A 43 -0.44 -2.25 15.33
C TYR A 43 0.29 -3.25 14.45
N TRP A 44 0.86 -2.75 13.37
CA TRP A 44 1.92 -3.42 12.66
C TRP A 44 3.25 -3.10 13.32
N TYR A 45 4.03 -4.12 13.64
CA TYR A 45 5.44 -3.97 14.00
C TYR A 45 6.30 -4.24 12.77
N ILE A 46 6.96 -3.20 12.26
CA ILE A 46 7.74 -3.22 11.02
C ILE A 46 9.01 -2.40 11.23
N ASP A 47 10.17 -2.98 10.91
CA ASP A 47 11.46 -2.28 10.93
C ASP A 47 11.74 -1.53 12.24
N GLY A 48 11.39 -2.15 13.37
CA GLY A 48 11.57 -1.56 14.70
C GLY A 48 10.50 -0.54 15.12
N ARG A 49 9.46 -0.32 14.31
CA ARG A 49 8.43 0.70 14.53
C ARG A 49 7.04 0.08 14.73
N LEU A 50 6.24 0.73 15.54
CA LEU A 50 4.81 0.45 15.67
C LEU A 50 4.03 1.40 14.78
N MET A 51 3.24 0.85 13.86
CA MET A 51 2.39 1.60 12.96
C MET A 51 0.94 1.24 13.21
N PRO A 52 0.02 2.20 13.35
CA PRO A 52 -1.38 1.88 13.55
C PRO A 52 -1.91 1.02 12.40
N ARG A 53 -2.51 -0.11 12.74
CA ARG A 53 -3.25 -0.89 11.74
C ARG A 53 -4.56 -0.16 11.47
N SER A 54 -4.72 0.33 10.24
CA SER A 54 -5.95 1.00 9.86
C SER A 54 -7.11 0.01 9.97
N ASN A 55 -8.18 0.44 10.61
CA ASN A 55 -9.41 -0.33 10.77
C ASN A 55 -10.58 0.51 10.25
N VAL A 56 -10.43 1.00 9.03
CA VAL A 56 -11.48 1.74 8.33
C VAL A 56 -12.60 0.78 7.92
N GLU A 57 -13.82 1.32 7.82
CA GLU A 57 -14.99 0.59 7.34
C GLU A 57 -15.33 -0.70 8.12
N LYS A 58 -15.34 -0.59 9.45
CA LYS A 58 -15.72 -1.71 10.34
C LYS A 58 -17.09 -2.34 10.02
N LYS A 59 -17.93 -1.64 9.27
CA LYS A 59 -19.25 -2.14 8.85
C LYS A 59 -19.15 -3.21 7.77
N LEU A 60 -18.06 -3.25 6.99
CA LEU A 60 -17.84 -4.31 6.02
C LEU A 60 -17.26 -5.55 6.68
N PRO A 61 -17.66 -6.74 6.25
CA PRO A 61 -17.06 -8.00 6.69
C PRO A 61 -15.54 -7.98 6.47
N GLU A 62 -14.79 -8.62 7.38
CA GLU A 62 -13.33 -8.65 7.31
C GLU A 62 -12.83 -9.25 6.00
N GLY A 63 -13.45 -10.33 5.52
CA GLY A 63 -13.10 -10.98 4.26
C GLY A 63 -13.22 -10.06 3.05
N ALA A 64 -14.16 -9.11 3.06
CA ALA A 64 -14.28 -8.09 2.02
C ALA A 64 -13.16 -7.05 2.12
N ARG A 65 -12.82 -6.60 3.35
CA ARG A 65 -11.81 -5.55 3.59
C ARG A 65 -10.40 -6.02 3.27
N ASN A 66 -10.04 -7.22 3.69
CA ASN A 66 -8.71 -7.81 3.47
C ASN A 66 -8.62 -8.69 2.23
N MET A 67 -9.70 -8.73 1.43
CA MET A 67 -9.82 -9.51 0.19
C MET A 67 -9.54 -11.01 0.35
N SER A 68 -9.68 -11.57 1.55
CA SER A 68 -9.59 -13.02 1.78
C SER A 68 -10.83 -13.76 1.26
N ASP A 69 -11.96 -13.06 1.17
CA ASP A 69 -13.20 -13.56 0.54
C ASP A 69 -13.67 -12.58 -0.54
N LEU A 70 -13.27 -12.86 -1.78
CA LEU A 70 -13.63 -12.02 -2.93
C LEU A 70 -15.13 -12.05 -3.23
N SER A 71 -15.84 -13.14 -2.89
CA SER A 71 -17.28 -13.26 -3.16
C SER A 71 -18.06 -12.20 -2.37
N VAL A 72 -17.69 -11.97 -1.12
CA VAL A 72 -18.31 -10.95 -0.26
C VAL A 72 -17.99 -9.54 -0.78
N ARG A 73 -16.74 -9.31 -1.23
CA ARG A 73 -16.37 -8.00 -1.78
C ARG A 73 -17.07 -7.72 -3.10
N ILE A 74 -17.14 -8.69 -4.01
CA ILE A 74 -17.84 -8.56 -5.29
C ILE A 74 -19.33 -8.30 -5.07
N LYS A 75 -19.96 -9.03 -4.15
CA LYS A 75 -21.36 -8.79 -3.79
C LYS A 75 -21.59 -7.35 -3.35
N HIS A 76 -20.73 -6.80 -2.51
CA HIS A 76 -20.82 -5.40 -2.07
C HIS A 76 -20.61 -4.41 -3.23
N MET A 77 -19.69 -4.70 -4.15
CA MET A 77 -19.52 -3.91 -5.38
C MET A 77 -20.80 -3.92 -6.22
N ASP A 78 -21.43 -5.08 -6.37
CA ASP A 78 -22.68 -5.22 -7.13
C ASP A 78 -23.82 -4.41 -6.49
N GLU A 79 -23.94 -4.43 -5.17
CA GLU A 79 -24.91 -3.61 -4.41
C GLU A 79 -24.69 -2.09 -4.61
N LEU A 80 -23.43 -1.67 -4.82
CA LEU A 80 -23.06 -0.27 -5.09
C LEU A 80 -23.02 0.06 -6.60
N HIS A 81 -23.33 -0.89 -7.47
CA HIS A 81 -23.24 -0.75 -8.93
C HIS A 81 -21.82 -0.38 -9.41
N ILE A 82 -20.79 -0.90 -8.76
CA ILE A 82 -19.40 -0.74 -9.13
C ILE A 82 -18.97 -1.96 -9.96
N ASP A 83 -18.54 -1.72 -11.20
CA ASP A 83 -18.10 -2.78 -12.10
C ASP A 83 -16.65 -3.18 -11.81
N ILE A 84 -15.76 -2.22 -11.60
CA ILE A 84 -14.32 -2.43 -11.41
C ILE A 84 -13.83 -1.62 -10.21
N GLN A 85 -12.96 -2.21 -9.41
CA GLN A 85 -12.19 -1.50 -8.38
C GLN A 85 -10.70 -1.48 -8.72
N VAL A 86 -10.06 -0.33 -8.57
CA VAL A 86 -8.60 -0.18 -8.55
C VAL A 86 -8.14 -0.21 -7.10
N ILE A 87 -7.38 -1.25 -6.74
CA ILE A 87 -7.01 -1.53 -5.36
C ILE A 87 -5.68 -0.85 -4.99
N TYR A 88 -5.73 -0.04 -3.95
CA TYR A 88 -4.60 0.63 -3.33
C TYR A 88 -4.23 -0.05 -2.00
N PRO A 89 -2.95 -0.01 -1.61
CA PRO A 89 -2.52 -0.46 -0.30
C PRO A 89 -3.00 0.47 0.81
N THR A 90 -3.25 -0.08 2.01
CA THR A 90 -3.52 0.73 3.20
C THR A 90 -2.27 0.91 4.05
N ILE A 91 -1.44 -0.13 4.21
CA ILE A 91 -0.23 -0.07 5.02
C ILE A 91 0.79 0.94 4.46
N PHE A 92 0.86 1.07 3.14
CA PHE A 92 1.79 1.98 2.46
C PHE A 92 1.31 3.43 2.38
N ILE A 93 0.16 3.77 2.96
CA ILE A 93 -0.21 5.18 3.19
C ILE A 93 0.84 5.85 4.09
N PHE A 94 1.45 5.08 4.99
CA PHE A 94 2.55 5.53 5.83
C PHE A 94 3.90 4.98 5.33
N PRO A 95 5.02 5.65 5.64
CA PRO A 95 6.34 5.11 5.37
C PRO A 95 6.59 3.87 6.23
N THR A 96 6.82 2.73 5.58
CA THR A 96 6.86 1.42 6.25
C THR A 96 8.23 1.04 6.79
N ALA A 97 9.32 1.43 6.11
CA ALA A 97 10.68 1.01 6.44
C ALA A 97 11.69 2.15 6.29
N ARG A 98 12.79 2.05 7.04
CA ARG A 98 13.99 2.92 6.92
C ARG A 98 15.11 2.21 6.16
N ARG A 99 15.16 0.89 6.23
CA ARG A 99 16.20 0.07 5.62
C ARG A 99 15.80 -0.38 4.21
N PRO A 100 16.67 -0.18 3.20
CA PRO A 100 16.36 -0.55 1.81
C PRO A 100 16.01 -2.03 1.63
N GLU A 101 16.68 -2.93 2.35
CA GLU A 101 16.40 -4.37 2.29
C GLU A 101 15.02 -4.73 2.85
N VAL A 102 14.55 -4.00 3.87
CA VAL A 102 13.20 -4.19 4.44
C VAL A 102 12.14 -3.64 3.48
N ASP A 103 12.36 -2.44 2.95
CA ASP A 103 11.49 -1.82 1.95
C ASP A 103 11.27 -2.75 0.75
N LEU A 104 12.36 -3.27 0.18
CA LEU A 104 12.30 -4.22 -0.91
C LEU A 104 11.50 -5.49 -0.56
N ALA A 105 11.78 -6.08 0.59
CA ALA A 105 11.12 -7.31 1.02
C ALA A 105 9.60 -7.14 1.18
N ILE A 106 9.18 -6.02 1.80
CA ILE A 106 7.78 -5.71 2.04
C ILE A 106 7.06 -5.39 0.71
N CYS A 107 7.61 -4.49 -0.12
CA CYS A 107 7.02 -4.14 -1.40
C CYS A 107 6.87 -5.36 -2.31
N ARG A 108 7.92 -6.17 -2.42
CA ARG A 108 7.90 -7.38 -3.23
C ARG A 108 6.85 -8.39 -2.76
N SER A 109 6.77 -8.64 -1.46
CA SER A 109 5.80 -9.58 -0.91
C SER A 109 4.37 -9.10 -1.15
N TYR A 110 4.08 -7.82 -0.90
CA TYR A 110 2.80 -7.22 -1.17
C TYR A 110 2.40 -7.34 -2.65
N ASN A 111 3.31 -7.00 -3.56
CA ASN A 111 3.04 -7.06 -4.99
C ASN A 111 2.65 -8.48 -5.44
N ARG A 112 3.33 -9.52 -4.94
CA ARG A 112 3.00 -10.93 -5.26
C ARG A 112 1.66 -11.34 -4.67
N TRP A 113 1.38 -10.90 -3.45
CA TRP A 113 0.10 -11.15 -2.79
C TRP A 113 -1.07 -10.53 -3.58
N MET A 114 -0.96 -9.26 -3.97
CA MET A 114 -1.99 -8.59 -4.76
C MET A 114 -2.18 -9.22 -6.14
N ALA A 115 -1.10 -9.55 -6.82
CA ALA A 115 -1.16 -10.28 -8.09
C ALA A 115 -1.95 -11.59 -7.96
N GLY A 116 -1.70 -12.36 -6.90
CA GLY A 116 -2.42 -13.61 -6.63
C GLY A 116 -3.90 -13.43 -6.29
N ILE A 117 -4.27 -12.31 -5.67
CA ILE A 117 -5.66 -11.97 -5.39
C ILE A 117 -6.39 -11.57 -6.67
N VAL A 118 -5.83 -10.60 -7.41
CA VAL A 118 -6.48 -10.03 -8.61
C VAL A 118 -6.60 -11.07 -9.72
N ALA A 119 -5.67 -11.99 -9.84
CA ALA A 119 -5.73 -13.10 -10.79
C ALA A 119 -6.99 -13.98 -10.63
N LYS A 120 -7.64 -13.99 -9.46
CA LYS A 120 -8.86 -14.77 -9.20
C LYS A 120 -10.14 -14.10 -9.76
N ALA A 121 -10.11 -12.80 -9.99
CA ALA A 121 -11.24 -12.04 -10.54
C ALA A 121 -10.73 -10.84 -11.38
N PRO A 122 -10.01 -11.09 -12.47
CA PRO A 122 -9.32 -10.04 -13.24
C PRO A 122 -10.27 -9.08 -13.95
N ASP A 123 -11.53 -9.46 -14.13
CA ASP A 123 -12.54 -8.58 -14.73
C ASP A 123 -13.11 -7.55 -13.74
N ARG A 124 -12.96 -7.80 -12.44
CA ARG A 124 -13.52 -6.97 -11.36
C ARG A 124 -12.47 -6.12 -10.65
N PHE A 125 -11.21 -6.53 -10.66
CA PHE A 125 -10.15 -5.86 -9.91
C PHE A 125 -8.98 -5.46 -10.79
N ARG A 126 -8.41 -4.31 -10.46
CA ARG A 126 -7.10 -3.81 -10.89
C ARG A 126 -6.34 -3.43 -9.63
N TRP A 127 -5.05 -3.24 -9.73
CA TRP A 127 -4.23 -2.85 -8.60
C TRP A 127 -3.07 -1.95 -9.03
N VAL A 128 -2.48 -1.25 -8.08
CA VAL A 128 -1.31 -0.41 -8.31
C VAL A 128 -0.08 -1.09 -7.71
N VAL A 129 1.00 -1.18 -8.49
CA VAL A 129 2.26 -1.76 -8.02
C VAL A 129 2.95 -0.81 -7.06
N VAL A 130 3.44 -1.33 -5.93
CA VAL A 130 4.19 -0.58 -4.93
C VAL A 130 5.70 -0.73 -5.20
N PRO A 131 6.37 0.33 -5.64
CA PRO A 131 7.81 0.27 -5.93
C PRO A 131 8.65 0.33 -4.64
N PRO A 132 9.78 -0.40 -4.54
CA PRO A 132 10.72 -0.32 -3.41
C PRO A 132 11.60 0.93 -3.55
N LEU A 133 11.11 2.08 -3.09
CA LEU A 133 11.74 3.38 -3.35
C LEU A 133 13.03 3.64 -2.59
N LEU A 134 13.35 2.88 -1.56
CA LEU A 134 14.66 2.92 -0.90
C LEU A 134 15.71 2.05 -1.63
N ASN A 135 15.29 1.28 -2.66
CA ASN A 135 16.16 0.42 -3.46
C ASN A 135 15.84 0.59 -4.96
N MET A 136 16.22 1.73 -5.52
CA MET A 136 15.88 2.13 -6.90
C MET A 136 16.35 1.13 -7.96
N ASP A 137 17.44 0.40 -7.73
CA ASP A 137 17.97 -0.62 -8.66
C ASP A 137 16.99 -1.79 -8.88
N ARG A 138 16.05 -1.98 -7.94
CA ARG A 138 15.06 -3.06 -8.00
C ARG A 138 13.68 -2.60 -8.48
N VAL A 139 13.50 -1.30 -8.65
CA VAL A 139 12.19 -0.72 -9.06
C VAL A 139 11.76 -1.26 -10.43
N ALA A 140 12.66 -1.30 -11.41
CA ALA A 140 12.32 -1.75 -12.76
C ALA A 140 11.82 -3.21 -12.80
N GLU A 141 12.37 -4.08 -11.95
CA GLU A 141 11.93 -5.47 -11.81
C GLU A 141 10.51 -5.55 -11.25
N GLU A 142 10.21 -4.77 -10.20
CA GLU A 142 8.90 -4.77 -9.57
C GLU A 142 7.81 -4.15 -10.47
N LEU A 143 8.13 -3.07 -11.20
CA LEU A 143 7.19 -2.50 -12.16
C LEU A 143 6.87 -3.47 -13.30
N LYS A 144 7.88 -4.16 -13.82
CA LYS A 144 7.71 -5.18 -14.85
C LYS A 144 6.82 -6.31 -14.33
N PHE A 145 7.13 -6.84 -13.15
CA PHE A 145 6.28 -7.85 -12.49
C PHE A 145 4.83 -7.36 -12.37
N GLY A 146 4.62 -6.14 -11.87
CA GLY A 146 3.29 -5.55 -11.73
C GLY A 146 2.53 -5.52 -13.06
N LYS A 147 3.17 -5.03 -14.12
CA LYS A 147 2.56 -4.98 -15.47
C LYS A 147 2.17 -6.36 -15.98
N GLU A 148 3.04 -7.34 -15.84
CA GLU A 148 2.80 -8.73 -16.27
C GLU A 148 1.67 -9.42 -15.48
N HIS A 149 1.35 -8.90 -14.27
CA HIS A 149 0.34 -9.47 -13.37
C HIS A 149 -0.88 -8.54 -13.16
N GLY A 150 -1.17 -7.66 -14.11
CA GLY A 150 -2.41 -6.91 -14.14
C GLY A 150 -2.43 -5.62 -13.31
N ALA A 151 -1.27 -5.11 -12.87
CA ALA A 151 -1.20 -3.76 -12.33
C ALA A 151 -1.55 -2.73 -13.41
N CYS A 152 -2.33 -1.73 -13.05
CA CYS A 152 -2.77 -0.67 -13.95
C CYS A 152 -2.07 0.68 -13.70
N GLY A 153 -1.19 0.77 -12.70
CA GLY A 153 -0.44 1.97 -12.37
C GLY A 153 0.61 1.73 -11.31
N VAL A 154 1.41 2.75 -11.04
CA VAL A 154 2.47 2.75 -10.01
C VAL A 154 2.03 3.63 -8.85
N TYR A 155 2.00 3.05 -7.65
CA TYR A 155 1.66 3.76 -6.43
C TYR A 155 2.80 4.68 -5.99
N LEU A 156 2.49 5.96 -5.76
CA LEU A 156 3.34 6.93 -5.07
C LEU A 156 2.50 7.77 -4.11
N ARG A 157 3.17 8.43 -3.16
CA ARG A 157 2.59 9.43 -2.27
C ARG A 157 3.07 10.83 -2.68
N GLY A 158 2.58 11.86 -2.09
CA GLY A 158 2.98 13.24 -2.42
C GLY A 158 4.45 13.56 -2.12
N LEU A 159 5.03 12.93 -1.08
CA LEU A 159 6.47 12.89 -0.79
C LEU A 159 6.90 11.43 -0.67
N GLU A 160 8.10 11.10 -1.12
CA GLU A 160 8.68 9.77 -1.05
C GLU A 160 10.13 9.81 -0.61
N ALA A 161 10.51 9.00 0.39
CA ALA A 161 11.87 8.92 0.90
C ALA A 161 12.47 10.32 1.20
N ASP A 162 11.68 11.20 1.83
CA ASP A 162 12.02 12.59 2.17
C ASP A 162 12.36 13.47 0.95
N ARG A 163 11.84 13.12 -0.25
CA ARG A 163 12.07 13.80 -1.53
C ARG A 163 10.76 14.22 -2.17
N ARG A 164 10.82 15.29 -2.95
CA ARG A 164 9.73 15.68 -3.84
C ARG A 164 9.67 14.72 -5.04
N LEU A 165 8.50 14.49 -5.58
CA LEU A 165 8.34 13.64 -6.78
C LEU A 165 9.08 14.16 -8.01
N SER A 166 9.43 15.46 -8.04
CA SER A 166 10.26 16.05 -9.10
C SER A 166 11.77 15.81 -8.93
N ASP A 167 12.20 15.14 -7.85
CA ASP A 167 13.63 14.86 -7.62
C ASP A 167 14.15 13.91 -8.71
N PRO A 168 15.35 14.19 -9.28
CA PRO A 168 16.00 13.30 -10.26
C PRO A 168 16.18 11.85 -9.79
N TYR A 169 16.17 11.62 -8.50
CA TYR A 169 16.19 10.28 -7.89
C TYR A 169 15.11 9.34 -8.49
N PHE A 170 13.94 9.88 -8.85
CA PHE A 170 12.83 9.09 -9.38
C PHE A 170 12.79 8.98 -10.91
N PHE A 171 13.69 9.61 -11.65
CA PHE A 171 13.60 9.66 -13.11
C PHE A 171 13.66 8.29 -13.75
N SER A 172 14.50 7.37 -13.24
CA SER A 172 14.57 5.98 -13.74
C SER A 172 13.27 5.19 -13.53
N LEU A 173 12.52 5.49 -12.43
CA LEU A 173 11.19 4.95 -12.20
C LEU A 173 10.23 5.46 -13.27
N TYR A 174 10.21 6.78 -13.53
CA TYR A 174 9.30 7.39 -14.52
C TYR A 174 9.58 6.88 -15.93
N GLU A 175 10.85 6.77 -16.32
CA GLU A 175 11.24 6.19 -17.60
C GLU A 175 10.77 4.74 -17.74
N THR A 176 10.90 3.96 -16.68
CA THR A 176 10.45 2.57 -16.67
C THR A 176 8.92 2.47 -16.72
N ALA A 177 8.22 3.26 -15.93
CA ALA A 177 6.76 3.32 -15.96
C ALA A 177 6.24 3.73 -17.34
N THR A 178 6.87 4.72 -17.98
CA THR A 178 6.54 5.14 -19.34
C THR A 178 6.72 4.00 -20.36
N ARG A 179 7.85 3.29 -20.32
CA ARG A 179 8.09 2.15 -21.22
C ARG A 179 7.10 1.00 -21.03
N LEU A 180 6.59 0.84 -19.82
CA LEU A 180 5.62 -0.20 -19.47
C LEU A 180 4.17 0.26 -19.64
N ASP A 181 3.94 1.50 -20.04
CA ASP A 181 2.60 2.11 -20.10
C ASP A 181 1.86 1.93 -18.76
N LEU A 182 2.50 2.38 -17.68
CA LEU A 182 1.96 2.42 -16.33
C LEU A 182 1.87 3.88 -15.86
N PRO A 183 0.69 4.43 -15.67
CA PRO A 183 0.52 5.77 -15.10
C PRO A 183 1.03 5.82 -13.66
N ILE A 184 1.51 6.99 -13.25
CA ILE A 184 1.85 7.28 -11.86
C ILE A 184 0.57 7.65 -11.12
N CYS A 185 0.25 6.89 -10.07
CA CYS A 185 -0.92 7.05 -9.24
C CYS A 185 -0.51 7.68 -7.90
N VAL A 186 -0.65 9.00 -7.81
CA VAL A 186 -0.28 9.74 -6.57
C VAL A 186 -1.45 9.70 -5.60
N HIS A 187 -1.29 8.96 -4.52
CA HIS A 187 -2.26 8.90 -3.43
C HIS A 187 -2.01 10.02 -2.42
N SER A 188 -3.09 10.57 -1.84
CA SER A 188 -3.03 11.59 -0.78
C SER A 188 -2.43 11.02 0.50
N ALA A 189 -1.09 11.06 0.59
CA ALA A 189 -0.33 10.57 1.73
C ALA A 189 1.09 11.15 1.73
N ASN A 190 1.84 10.90 2.81
CA ASN A 190 3.21 11.37 3.00
C ASN A 190 4.15 10.18 3.27
N GLY A 191 5.13 9.99 2.40
CA GLY A 191 6.18 8.97 2.49
C GLY A 191 7.43 9.40 3.27
N SER A 192 7.43 10.57 3.92
CA SER A 192 8.50 11.01 4.79
C SER A 192 8.35 10.41 6.19
N ILE A 193 9.35 9.65 6.63
CA ILE A 193 9.40 9.12 8.00
C ILE A 193 9.55 10.25 9.01
N GLU A 194 10.40 11.23 8.71
CA GLU A 194 10.68 12.35 9.63
C GLU A 194 9.44 13.20 9.86
N ALA A 195 8.73 13.54 8.78
CA ALA A 195 7.49 14.27 8.89
C ALA A 195 6.41 13.45 9.62
N HIS A 196 6.31 12.14 9.36
CA HIS A 196 5.38 11.28 10.04
C HIS A 196 5.65 11.22 11.55
N ASP A 197 6.90 10.99 11.95
CA ASP A 197 7.28 10.85 13.35
C ASP A 197 7.16 12.18 14.10
N PHE A 198 7.47 13.32 13.44
CA PHE A 198 7.27 14.66 14.02
C PHE A 198 5.82 14.94 14.44
N PHE A 199 4.86 14.48 13.63
CA PHE A 199 3.44 14.71 13.94
C PHE A 199 2.81 13.65 14.83
N LEU A 200 3.45 12.51 15.08
CA LEU A 200 2.92 11.47 15.96
C LEU A 200 2.84 11.94 17.43
N ASP A 201 3.76 12.78 17.84
CA ASP A 201 3.87 13.25 19.23
C ASP A 201 2.99 14.49 19.52
N GLU A 202 2.30 15.04 18.51
CA GLU A 202 1.43 16.19 18.72
C GLU A 202 0.11 15.82 19.41
N PRO A 203 -0.27 16.50 20.52
CA PRO A 203 -1.57 16.36 21.13
C PRO A 203 -2.69 16.70 20.13
N GLY A 204 -3.63 15.78 19.93
CA GLY A 204 -4.72 15.96 18.97
C GLY A 204 -4.36 15.66 17.52
N PHE A 205 -3.25 14.94 17.30
CA PHE A 205 -2.89 14.42 16.00
C PHE A 205 -4.05 13.65 15.36
N CYS A 206 -4.39 13.99 14.14
CA CYS A 206 -5.29 13.18 13.33
C CYS A 206 -4.60 12.80 12.00
N LYS A 207 -4.87 11.59 11.55
CA LYS A 207 -4.30 11.03 10.30
C LYS A 207 -4.54 11.93 9.08
N PHE A 208 -5.64 12.69 9.09
CA PHE A 208 -5.98 13.61 8.02
C PHE A 208 -5.02 14.81 7.94
N LYS A 209 -4.56 15.35 9.08
CA LYS A 209 -3.56 16.45 9.09
C LYS A 209 -2.26 16.04 8.38
N LEU A 210 -1.80 14.81 8.61
CA LEU A 210 -0.58 14.31 7.96
C LEU A 210 -0.73 14.18 6.44
N ALA A 211 -1.86 13.67 5.99
CA ALA A 211 -2.15 13.53 4.56
C ALA A 211 -2.22 14.91 3.87
N VAL A 212 -2.86 15.89 4.50
CA VAL A 212 -3.02 17.24 3.94
C VAL A 212 -1.70 18.00 3.91
N VAL A 213 -0.89 17.95 4.97
CA VAL A 213 0.42 18.64 5.00
C VAL A 213 1.37 18.09 3.93
N GLY A 214 1.30 16.79 3.63
CA GLY A 214 2.10 16.21 2.55
C GLY A 214 1.63 16.56 1.14
N ALA A 215 0.39 17.01 0.96
CA ALA A 215 -0.18 17.32 -0.36
C ALA A 215 0.09 18.78 -0.81
N PHE A 216 0.50 19.67 0.07
CA PHE A 216 0.62 21.12 -0.21
C PHE A 216 2.05 21.69 -0.13
N HIS A 217 3.06 20.86 -0.01
CA HIS A 217 4.46 21.20 -0.12
C HIS A 217 5.09 20.50 -1.31
#